data_7c703dbddb8f1a0e3a1aa20d9870c9db
#
_entry.id   7c703dbddb8f1a0e3a1aa20d9870c9db
#
_cell.length_a   1.000
_cell.length_b   1.000
_cell.length_c   1.000
_cell.angle_alpha   90.00
_cell.angle_beta   90.00
_cell.angle_gamma   90.00
#
_symmetry.space_group_name_H-M   'P 1'
#
loop_
_entity.id
_entity.type
_entity.pdbx_description
1 polymer ?
#
loop_
_entity_poly.entity_id
_entity_poly.type
_entity_poly.pdbx_seq_one_letter_code
_entity_poly.pdbx_strand_id
1 'polypeptide(L)'
;MSFLGEENFSHEDKQKVGVIICNLGSPDSYSTKDVRKYLREFLSDTRVIEVPKIIWWLVLNLFILPFRPRKSAALYKSVWLEEGSPLLVYSKRFLSKIENLNESSESIEFELAMRYGLSLIHI
;
A
#
# COMPACT_ATOMS: atom_id res chain seq x y z
N MET A 1 6.95 17.63 -0.48
CA MET A 1 7.34 16.63 0.53
C MET A 1 8.50 17.19 1.34
N SER A 2 8.31 17.42 2.62
CA SER A 2 9.45 17.72 3.48
C SER A 2 10.02 16.40 3.96
N PHE A 3 11.27 16.13 3.67
CA PHE A 3 11.99 15.02 4.27
C PHE A 3 12.30 15.41 5.73
N LEU A 4 11.70 14.69 6.65
CA LEU A 4 12.08 14.75 8.05
C LEU A 4 13.32 13.86 8.21
N GLY A 5 14.50 14.48 8.12
CA GLY A 5 15.75 13.82 8.50
C GLY A 5 15.81 13.67 10.03
N GLU A 6 16.59 12.73 10.50
CA GLU A 6 16.92 12.65 11.93
C GLU A 6 17.69 13.90 12.34
N GLU A 7 17.17 14.66 13.31
CA GLU A 7 17.79 15.92 13.77
C GLU A 7 19.20 15.75 14.36
N ASN A 8 19.52 14.54 14.82
CA ASN A 8 20.80 14.21 15.46
C ASN A 8 21.61 13.16 14.70
N PHE A 9 21.44 13.08 13.37
CA PHE A 9 22.21 12.12 12.57
C PHE A 9 23.69 12.47 12.57
N SER A 10 24.53 11.52 12.96
CA SER A 10 25.98 11.60 12.87
C SER A 10 26.53 10.55 11.92
N HIS A 11 27.50 10.93 11.08
CA HIS A 11 28.21 9.98 10.20
C HIS A 11 29.05 8.94 10.96
N GLU A 12 29.21 9.12 12.26
CA GLU A 12 29.91 8.18 13.15
C GLU A 12 28.97 7.12 13.75
N ASP A 13 27.65 7.26 13.54
CA ASP A 13 26.67 6.29 14.00
C ASP A 13 26.86 4.95 13.26
N LYS A 14 26.59 3.86 14.00
CA LYS A 14 26.66 2.51 13.41
C LYS A 14 25.74 2.41 12.19
N GLN A 15 26.27 1.93 11.09
CA GLN A 15 25.51 1.68 9.89
C GLN A 15 24.39 0.67 10.18
N LYS A 16 23.14 1.07 9.88
CA LYS A 16 21.98 0.20 9.93
C LYS A 16 21.56 -0.19 8.52
N VAL A 17 21.08 -1.40 8.36
CA VAL A 17 20.49 -1.88 7.10
C VAL A 17 18.98 -1.74 7.19
N GLY A 18 18.41 -0.94 6.31
CA GLY A 18 16.96 -0.83 6.16
C GLY A 18 16.43 -1.85 5.14
N VAL A 19 15.46 -2.64 5.53
CA VAL A 19 14.75 -3.59 4.66
C VAL A 19 13.30 -3.13 4.50
N ILE A 20 12.92 -2.79 3.27
CA ILE A 20 11.55 -2.40 2.95
C ILE A 20 10.82 -3.58 2.31
N ILE A 21 9.73 -4.01 2.94
CA ILE A 21 8.85 -5.04 2.42
C ILE A 21 7.73 -4.34 1.65
N CYS A 22 7.72 -4.50 0.34
CA CYS A 22 6.74 -3.87 -0.53
C CYS A 22 5.63 -4.83 -0.92
N ASN A 23 4.39 -4.34 -0.90
CA ASN A 23 3.24 -5.06 -1.43
C ASN A 23 2.36 -4.13 -2.26
N LEU A 24 1.40 -4.70 -2.98
CA LEU A 24 0.56 -3.97 -3.92
C LEU A 24 -0.27 -2.89 -3.22
N GLY A 25 -0.90 -3.22 -2.13
CA GLY A 25 -1.80 -2.35 -1.40
C GLY A 25 -3.26 -2.79 -1.46
N SER A 26 -4.09 -2.05 -0.77
CA SER A 26 -5.53 -2.28 -0.71
C SER A 26 -6.29 -0.98 -0.40
N PRO A 27 -7.62 -0.94 -0.57
CA PRO A 27 -8.42 0.20 -0.13
C PRO A 27 -8.32 0.43 1.39
N ASP A 28 -8.52 1.67 1.83
CA ASP A 28 -8.53 2.03 3.26
C ASP A 28 -9.69 1.38 4.00
N SER A 29 -10.83 1.23 3.33
CA SER A 29 -12.00 0.49 3.82
C SER A 29 -12.74 -0.19 2.68
N TYR A 30 -13.72 -1.03 2.99
CA TYR A 30 -14.60 -1.63 1.99
C TYR A 30 -15.75 -0.71 1.53
N SER A 31 -15.75 0.56 1.91
CA SER A 31 -16.72 1.51 1.39
C SER A 31 -16.55 1.73 -0.11
N THR A 32 -17.65 1.96 -0.81
CA THR A 32 -17.60 2.22 -2.26
C THR A 32 -16.69 3.41 -2.61
N LYS A 33 -16.67 4.43 -1.75
CA LYS A 33 -15.83 5.62 -1.91
C LYS A 33 -14.34 5.28 -1.86
N ASP A 34 -13.91 4.54 -0.86
CA ASP A 34 -12.50 4.18 -0.67
C ASP A 34 -12.04 3.17 -1.71
N VAL A 35 -12.88 2.21 -2.08
CA VAL A 35 -12.61 1.28 -3.18
C VAL A 35 -12.50 2.02 -4.52
N ARG A 36 -13.34 3.03 -4.77
CA ARG A 36 -13.23 3.86 -5.98
C ARG A 36 -11.92 4.62 -6.03
N LYS A 37 -11.51 5.21 -4.93
CA LYS A 37 -10.22 5.90 -4.81
C LYS A 37 -9.05 4.97 -5.11
N TYR A 38 -9.06 3.80 -4.51
CA TYR A 38 -8.04 2.77 -4.72
C TYR A 38 -7.99 2.30 -6.18
N LEU A 39 -9.13 1.99 -6.78
CA LEU A 39 -9.20 1.57 -8.18
C LEU A 39 -8.74 2.68 -9.13
N ARG A 40 -9.02 3.93 -8.83
CA ARG A 40 -8.53 5.06 -9.62
C ARG A 40 -7.02 5.13 -9.62
N GLU A 41 -6.38 5.04 -8.46
CA GLU A 41 -4.92 5.03 -8.35
C GLU A 41 -4.31 3.83 -9.09
N PHE A 42 -4.82 2.65 -8.82
CA PHE A 42 -4.29 1.40 -9.36
C PHE A 42 -4.45 1.30 -10.88
N LEU A 43 -5.63 1.61 -11.40
CA LEU A 43 -5.92 1.50 -12.82
C LEU A 43 -5.44 2.70 -13.66
N SER A 44 -5.05 3.79 -13.02
CA SER A 44 -4.44 4.94 -13.70
C SER A 44 -2.93 4.79 -13.91
N ASP A 45 -2.31 3.81 -13.29
CA ASP A 45 -0.88 3.55 -13.45
C ASP A 45 -0.62 2.89 -14.81
N THR A 46 0.15 3.57 -15.65
CA THR A 46 0.50 3.08 -17.01
C THR A 46 1.31 1.79 -16.99
N ARG A 47 1.94 1.45 -15.87
CA ARG A 47 2.66 0.18 -15.70
C ARG A 47 1.73 -1.00 -15.48
N VAL A 48 0.50 -0.75 -15.04
CA VAL A 48 -0.54 -1.77 -14.84
C VAL A 48 -1.33 -1.97 -16.14
N ILE A 49 -1.67 -0.87 -16.81
CA ILE A 49 -2.51 -0.87 -18.01
C ILE A 49 -1.75 -0.19 -19.16
N GLU A 50 -1.35 -0.98 -20.14
CA GLU A 50 -0.64 -0.55 -21.34
C GLU A 50 -1.59 -0.16 -22.48
N VAL A 51 -2.48 0.79 -22.23
CA VAL A 51 -3.43 1.34 -23.22
C VAL A 51 -3.12 2.83 -23.41
N PRO A 52 -3.34 3.42 -24.61
CA PRO A 52 -3.18 4.85 -24.81
C PRO A 52 -3.95 5.65 -23.76
N LYS A 53 -3.28 6.62 -23.14
CA LYS A 53 -3.78 7.35 -21.96
C LYS A 53 -5.16 7.97 -22.16
N ILE A 54 -5.40 8.57 -23.33
CA ILE A 54 -6.68 9.24 -23.61
C ILE A 54 -7.83 8.25 -23.68
N ILE A 55 -7.64 7.12 -24.38
CA ILE A 55 -8.66 6.07 -24.52
C ILE A 55 -8.93 5.44 -23.16
N TRP A 56 -7.89 5.12 -22.43
CA TRP A 56 -8.02 4.51 -21.10
C TRP A 56 -8.66 5.46 -20.09
N TRP A 57 -8.33 6.73 -20.12
CA TRP A 57 -8.94 7.75 -19.27
C TRP A 57 -10.45 7.82 -19.47
N LEU A 58 -10.90 7.80 -20.73
CA LEU A 58 -12.33 7.78 -21.07
C LEU A 58 -13.01 6.50 -20.56
N VAL A 59 -12.43 5.34 -20.82
CA VAL A 59 -12.95 4.04 -20.37
C VAL A 59 -13.01 3.99 -18.83
N LEU A 60 -11.95 4.39 -18.15
CA LEU A 60 -11.87 4.38 -16.69
C LEU A 60 -12.92 5.28 -16.06
N ASN A 61 -13.03 6.53 -16.48
CA ASN A 61 -13.92 7.51 -15.85
C ASN A 61 -15.39 7.36 -16.25
N LEU A 62 -15.69 6.84 -17.42
CA LEU A 62 -17.06 6.71 -17.93
C LEU A 62 -17.69 5.33 -17.64
N PHE A 63 -16.91 4.26 -17.64
CA PHE A 63 -17.42 2.90 -17.56
C PHE A 63 -16.96 2.14 -16.30
N ILE A 64 -15.73 2.30 -15.87
CA ILE A 64 -15.20 1.52 -14.75
C ILE A 64 -15.52 2.17 -13.41
N LEU A 65 -15.09 3.38 -13.17
CA LEU A 65 -15.25 4.07 -11.88
C LEU A 65 -16.71 4.36 -11.47
N PRO A 66 -17.67 4.59 -12.37
CA PRO A 66 -19.08 4.72 -12.00
C PRO A 66 -19.74 3.42 -11.52
N PHE A 67 -19.34 2.26 -12.06
CA PHE A 67 -20.05 0.98 -11.86
C PHE A 67 -19.25 -0.06 -11.07
N ARG A 68 -17.97 -0.20 -11.35
CA ARG A 68 -17.13 -1.26 -10.78
C ARG A 68 -16.92 -1.15 -9.27
N PRO A 69 -16.72 0.03 -8.67
CA PRO A 69 -16.46 0.14 -7.25
C PRO A 69 -17.53 -0.48 -6.35
N ARG A 70 -18.79 -0.42 -6.73
CA ARG A 70 -19.89 -1.05 -5.99
C ARG A 70 -19.72 -2.57 -5.85
N LYS A 71 -19.44 -3.24 -6.98
CA LYS A 71 -19.20 -4.69 -6.99
C LYS A 71 -17.93 -5.07 -6.25
N SER A 72 -16.87 -4.33 -6.48
CA SER A 72 -15.59 -4.56 -5.79
C SER A 72 -15.70 -4.32 -4.29
N ALA A 73 -16.42 -3.28 -3.86
CA ALA A 73 -16.67 -3.02 -2.44
C ALA A 73 -17.41 -4.18 -1.76
N ALA A 74 -18.41 -4.76 -2.41
CA ALA A 74 -19.11 -5.93 -1.90
C ALA A 74 -18.19 -7.15 -1.73
N LEU A 75 -17.30 -7.37 -2.68
CA LEU A 75 -16.29 -8.45 -2.60
C LEU A 75 -15.28 -8.19 -1.48
N TYR A 76 -14.78 -6.96 -1.34
CA TYR A 76 -13.90 -6.59 -0.23
C TYR A 76 -14.57 -6.78 1.13
N LYS A 77 -15.84 -6.38 1.25
CA LYS A 77 -16.61 -6.58 2.48
C LYS A 77 -16.70 -8.06 2.88
N SER A 78 -16.86 -8.96 1.91
CA SER A 78 -16.98 -10.40 2.16
C SER A 78 -15.71 -11.03 2.74
N VAL A 79 -14.54 -10.46 2.47
CA VAL A 79 -13.23 -10.98 2.92
C VAL A 79 -12.58 -10.10 3.99
N TRP A 80 -13.17 -8.95 4.31
CA TRP A 80 -12.61 -7.97 5.23
C TRP A 80 -12.51 -8.53 6.65
N LEU A 81 -11.34 -8.35 7.27
CA LEU A 81 -11.09 -8.77 8.65
C LEU A 81 -11.39 -7.62 9.62
N GLU A 82 -11.56 -7.92 10.89
CA GLU A 82 -11.76 -6.89 11.93
C GLU A 82 -10.61 -5.89 11.98
N GLU A 83 -9.38 -6.35 11.72
CA GLU A 83 -8.16 -5.54 11.74
C GLU A 83 -7.94 -4.74 10.44
N GLY A 84 -8.68 -5.01 9.38
CA GLY A 84 -8.57 -4.36 8.09
C GLY A 84 -8.56 -5.30 6.89
N SER A 85 -8.00 -4.86 5.77
CA SER A 85 -7.90 -5.71 4.58
C SER A 85 -7.00 -6.92 4.81
N PRO A 86 -7.31 -8.09 4.23
CA PRO A 86 -6.47 -9.29 4.38
C PRO A 86 -5.02 -9.05 3.98
N LEU A 87 -4.79 -8.36 2.87
CA LEU A 87 -3.45 -8.07 2.39
C LEU A 87 -2.63 -7.28 3.42
N LEU A 88 -3.22 -6.23 3.99
CA LEU A 88 -2.56 -5.42 5.01
C LEU A 88 -2.30 -6.21 6.29
N VAL A 89 -3.30 -6.94 6.78
CA VAL A 89 -3.21 -7.72 8.02
C VAL A 89 -2.14 -8.80 7.90
N TYR A 90 -2.14 -9.56 6.83
CA TYR A 90 -1.13 -10.61 6.61
C TYR A 90 0.26 -10.02 6.37
N SER A 91 0.37 -8.89 5.69
CA SER A 91 1.65 -8.20 5.51
C SER A 91 2.22 -7.73 6.85
N LYS A 92 1.42 -7.18 7.73
CA LYS A 92 1.83 -6.78 9.09
C LYS A 92 2.25 -7.98 9.94
N ARG A 93 1.50 -9.09 9.87
CA ARG A 93 1.86 -10.33 10.58
C ARG A 93 3.17 -10.91 10.08
N PHE A 94 3.40 -10.87 8.77
CA PHE A 94 4.65 -11.30 8.18
C PHE A 94 5.84 -10.43 8.64
N LEU A 95 5.67 -9.12 8.65
CA LEU A 95 6.66 -8.18 9.17
C LEU A 95 7.02 -8.49 10.62
N SER A 96 6.02 -8.66 11.49
CA SER A 96 6.23 -8.99 12.91
C SER A 96 7.00 -10.29 13.09
N LYS A 97 6.71 -11.32 12.29
CA LYS A 97 7.45 -12.59 12.34
C LYS A 97 8.91 -12.44 11.94
N ILE A 98 9.19 -11.64 10.91
CA ILE A 98 10.57 -11.38 10.49
C ILE A 98 11.33 -10.60 11.56
N GLU A 99 10.71 -9.58 12.14
CA GLU A 99 11.30 -8.81 13.23
C GLU A 99 11.65 -9.70 14.43
N ASN A 100 10.74 -10.59 14.83
CA ASN A 100 10.97 -11.53 15.93
C ASN A 100 12.10 -12.52 15.63
N LEU A 101 12.24 -12.97 14.39
CA LEU A 101 13.35 -13.84 13.97
C LEU A 101 14.70 -13.11 14.00
N ASN A 102 14.69 -11.79 13.88
CA ASN A 102 15.88 -10.95 13.79
C ASN A 102 16.25 -10.23 15.11
N GLU A 103 15.62 -10.56 16.22
CA GLU A 103 15.84 -9.92 17.53
C GLU A 103 17.29 -9.88 17.99
N SER A 104 18.15 -10.74 17.43
CA SER A 104 19.60 -10.79 17.75
C SER A 104 20.45 -9.78 16.97
N SER A 105 19.90 -9.05 16.02
CA SER A 105 20.63 -8.12 15.13
C SER A 105 20.05 -6.71 15.24
N GLU A 106 20.63 -5.88 16.09
CA GLU A 106 20.27 -4.46 16.24
C GLU A 106 20.55 -3.60 14.98
N SER A 107 21.20 -4.19 13.97
CA SER A 107 21.63 -3.47 12.77
C SER A 107 20.66 -3.50 11.60
N ILE A 108 19.53 -4.20 11.72
CA ILE A 108 18.54 -4.34 10.64
C ILE A 108 17.19 -3.80 11.10
N GLU A 109 16.66 -2.87 10.34
CA GLU A 109 15.31 -2.33 10.55
C GLU A 109 14.40 -2.71 9.38
N PHE A 110 13.16 -3.08 9.69
CA PHE A 110 12.16 -3.51 8.70
C PHE A 110 10.99 -2.54 8.65
N GLU A 111 10.56 -2.20 7.44
CA GLU A 111 9.38 -1.36 7.22
C GLU A 111 8.48 -1.98 6.13
N LEU A 112 7.19 -1.74 6.26
CA LEU A 112 6.19 -2.17 5.29
C LEU A 112 5.77 -0.98 4.43
N ALA A 113 5.82 -1.15 3.10
CA ALA A 113 5.37 -0.16 2.15
C ALA A 113 4.30 -0.73 1.22
N MET A 114 3.23 0.03 1.01
CA MET A 114 2.17 -0.27 0.05
C MET A 114 2.26 0.66 -1.15
N ARG A 115 2.13 0.12 -2.36
CA ARG A 115 2.24 0.90 -3.59
C ARG A 115 1.01 1.74 -3.87
N TYR A 116 -0.18 1.23 -3.57
CA TYR A 116 -1.46 1.88 -3.82
C TYR A 116 -2.35 1.87 -2.59
N GLY A 117 -3.23 2.86 -2.49
CA GLY A 117 -4.25 2.98 -1.45
C GLY A 117 -3.68 3.44 -0.13
N LEU A 118 -3.31 2.52 0.72
CA LEU A 118 -2.73 2.82 2.03
C LEU A 118 -1.45 3.61 1.86
N SER A 119 -1.44 4.79 2.42
CA SER A 119 -0.37 5.76 2.22
C SER A 119 1.00 5.24 2.66
N LEU A 120 2.01 5.47 1.83
CA LEU A 120 3.43 5.31 2.19
C LEU A 120 3.89 6.24 3.32
N ILE A 121 3.01 7.12 3.80
CA ILE A 121 3.32 8.17 4.77
C ILE A 121 3.49 7.63 6.20
N HIS A 122 3.12 6.39 6.43
CA HIS A 122 3.25 5.76 7.74
C HIS A 122 4.51 4.87 7.87
N ILE A 123 5.48 5.16 7.06
CA ILE A 123 6.82 4.60 7.19
C ILE A 123 7.62 5.44 8.18
#